data_7abd415a6c4bfbaf036dc58fdb68c970
#
_entry.id   7abd415a6c4bfbaf036dc58fdb68c970
#
_cell.length_a   1.000
_cell.length_b   1.000
_cell.length_c   1.000
_cell.angle_alpha   90.00
_cell.angle_beta   90.00
_cell.angle_gamma   90.00
#
_symmetry.space_group_name_H-M   'P 1'
#
loop_
_entity.id
_entity.type
_entity.pdbx_description
1 polymer ?
#
loop_
_entity_poly.entity_id
_entity_poly.type
_entity_poly.pdbx_seq_one_letter_code
_entity_poly.pdbx_strand_id
1 'polypeptide(L)'
;NFNHAKGETRSFIQSSANFWLDKFHFDGLRMDAISRAIYWGGDPARGVNGYTVEFIKNMNKGLQERHPTAMLIAEDSTSYPKITAPVEYDGLGFDYKWDLGWMNDTLDYFRTPPWERCNHYHKLTFSMAYFYNELFLLPFSHDENVHGKATIIQKMYGDYEEKFMQCRALYMYMYTHPGKKLNFMGNEFGQFREWDENREQDWEILHYPIHDAFHKYIKQISGICCSRKALHC
;
A
#
# COMPACT_ATOMS: atom_id res chain seq x y z
N ASN A 1 -13.98 17.96 7.94
CA ASN A 1 -14.48 16.94 6.97
C ASN A 1 -15.36 17.62 5.93
N PHE A 2 -15.25 17.19 4.67
CA PHE A 2 -16.11 17.64 3.59
C PHE A 2 -17.53 17.10 3.74
N ASN A 3 -18.53 17.92 3.39
CA ASN A 3 -19.92 17.48 3.35
C ASN A 3 -20.28 16.95 1.95
N HIS A 4 -20.20 15.64 1.76
CA HIS A 4 -20.47 15.00 0.48
C HIS A 4 -21.96 14.97 0.08
N ALA A 5 -22.87 15.45 0.91
CA ALA A 5 -24.26 15.70 0.51
C ALA A 5 -24.41 16.94 -0.39
N LYS A 6 -23.40 17.83 -0.42
CA LYS A 6 -23.42 19.06 -1.23
C LYS A 6 -22.77 18.83 -2.60
N GLY A 7 -23.46 19.26 -3.66
CA GLY A 7 -22.98 19.14 -5.04
C GLY A 7 -21.66 19.89 -5.27
N GLU A 8 -21.50 21.08 -4.69
CA GLU A 8 -20.30 21.89 -4.80
C GLU A 8 -19.06 21.18 -4.23
N THR A 9 -19.22 20.51 -3.09
CA THR A 9 -18.14 19.71 -2.46
C THR A 9 -17.74 18.54 -3.35
N ARG A 10 -18.73 17.80 -3.88
CA ARG A 10 -18.50 16.69 -4.81
C ARG A 10 -17.80 17.17 -6.07
N SER A 11 -18.26 18.28 -6.67
CA SER A 11 -17.67 18.87 -7.86
C SER A 11 -16.22 19.32 -7.62
N PHE A 12 -15.94 19.97 -6.49
CA PHE A 12 -14.60 20.40 -6.12
C PHE A 12 -13.61 19.23 -6.05
N ILE A 13 -13.96 18.16 -5.31
CA ILE A 13 -13.08 17.01 -5.12
C ILE A 13 -12.86 16.28 -6.45
N GLN A 14 -13.93 16.06 -7.24
CA GLN A 14 -13.83 15.41 -8.54
C GLN A 14 -13.03 16.24 -9.54
N SER A 15 -13.16 17.56 -9.53
CA SER A 15 -12.34 18.46 -10.35
C SER A 15 -10.87 18.40 -9.97
N SER A 16 -10.56 18.29 -8.67
CA SER A 16 -9.19 18.11 -8.20
C SER A 16 -8.60 16.80 -8.72
N ALA A 17 -9.33 15.69 -8.61
CA ALA A 17 -8.87 14.40 -9.12
C ALA A 17 -8.59 14.45 -10.63
N ASN A 18 -9.52 14.99 -11.42
CA ASN A 18 -9.34 15.18 -12.87
C ASN A 18 -8.14 16.09 -13.19
N PHE A 19 -7.94 17.16 -12.41
CA PHE A 19 -6.84 18.11 -12.63
C PHE A 19 -5.46 17.41 -12.57
N TRP A 20 -5.24 16.56 -11.58
CA TRP A 20 -3.98 15.84 -11.45
C TRP A 20 -3.78 14.79 -12.55
N LEU A 21 -4.82 14.12 -12.97
CA LEU A 21 -4.75 13.14 -14.07
C LEU A 21 -4.61 13.83 -15.44
N ASP A 22 -5.40 14.89 -15.71
CA ASP A 22 -5.41 15.61 -16.99
C ASP A 22 -4.17 16.48 -17.22
N LYS A 23 -3.72 17.19 -16.19
CA LYS A 23 -2.67 18.23 -16.34
C LYS A 23 -1.29 17.74 -16.01
N PHE A 24 -1.17 16.83 -15.05
CA PHE A 24 0.11 16.29 -14.60
C PHE A 24 0.35 14.87 -15.08
N HIS A 25 -0.64 14.25 -15.74
CA HIS A 25 -0.54 12.91 -16.31
C HIS A 25 -0.11 11.85 -15.29
N PHE A 26 -0.64 11.92 -14.07
CA PHE A 26 -0.40 10.90 -13.06
C PHE A 26 -1.01 9.57 -13.51
N ASP A 27 -0.32 8.46 -13.21
CA ASP A 27 -0.76 7.11 -13.55
C ASP A 27 -1.88 6.59 -12.64
N GLY A 28 -2.22 7.33 -11.58
CA GLY A 28 -3.31 6.98 -10.68
C GLY A 28 -3.39 7.87 -9.45
N LEU A 29 -4.38 7.61 -8.62
CA LEU A 29 -4.65 8.34 -7.39
C LEU A 29 -4.88 7.37 -6.24
N ARG A 30 -4.30 7.66 -5.08
CA ARG A 30 -4.63 7.00 -3.82
C ARG A 30 -5.55 7.88 -2.98
N MET A 31 -6.68 7.33 -2.59
CA MET A 31 -7.55 7.95 -1.59
C MET A 31 -7.13 7.53 -0.18
N ASP A 32 -6.70 8.51 0.59
CA ASP A 32 -6.24 8.35 1.96
C ASP A 32 -7.39 8.08 2.93
N ALA A 33 -7.23 7.10 3.82
CA ALA A 33 -8.10 6.81 4.95
C ALA A 33 -9.62 6.90 4.61
N ILE A 34 -10.07 6.19 3.56
CA ILE A 34 -11.46 6.29 3.08
C ILE A 34 -12.49 5.96 4.15
N SER A 35 -12.14 5.13 5.14
CA SER A 35 -12.97 4.84 6.32
C SER A 35 -13.38 6.10 7.09
N ARG A 36 -12.50 7.11 7.13
CA ARG A 36 -12.81 8.42 7.75
C ARG A 36 -13.96 9.16 7.08
N ALA A 37 -14.22 8.86 5.83
CA ALA A 37 -15.30 9.44 5.05
C ALA A 37 -16.52 8.51 4.93
N ILE A 38 -16.31 7.20 4.76
CA ILE A 38 -17.36 6.19 4.62
C ILE A 38 -18.21 6.07 5.88
N TYR A 39 -17.61 6.18 7.05
CA TYR A 39 -18.36 6.10 8.32
C TYR A 39 -18.59 7.47 8.93
N TRP A 40 -19.74 7.65 9.58
CA TRP A 40 -20.05 8.90 10.27
C TRP A 40 -19.00 9.22 11.35
N GLY A 41 -18.29 10.34 11.18
CA GLY A 41 -17.20 10.73 12.08
C GLY A 41 -15.97 9.81 12.02
N GLY A 42 -15.87 8.93 11.02
CA GLY A 42 -14.79 7.95 10.86
C GLY A 42 -14.90 6.74 11.81
N ASP A 43 -16.05 6.53 12.41
CA ASP A 43 -16.30 5.47 13.38
C ASP A 43 -17.32 4.46 12.81
N PRO A 44 -16.91 3.18 12.55
CA PRO A 44 -17.82 2.15 12.06
C PRO A 44 -19.07 1.94 12.93
N ALA A 45 -18.96 2.14 14.26
CA ALA A 45 -20.09 1.99 15.16
C ALA A 45 -21.21 3.02 14.94
N ARG A 46 -20.89 4.14 14.28
CA ARG A 46 -21.84 5.20 13.95
C ARG A 46 -22.57 4.97 12.62
N GLY A 47 -22.27 3.89 11.96
CA GLY A 47 -22.88 3.50 10.68
C GLY A 47 -22.30 4.20 9.46
N VAL A 48 -22.76 3.75 8.29
CA VAL A 48 -22.24 4.18 6.99
C VAL A 48 -22.85 5.52 6.56
N ASN A 49 -22.02 6.42 6.06
CA ASN A 49 -22.42 7.67 5.43
C ASN A 49 -22.76 7.43 3.94
N GLY A 50 -24.03 7.18 3.65
CA GLY A 50 -24.50 6.89 2.30
C GLY A 50 -24.16 7.98 1.27
N TYR A 51 -24.11 9.26 1.67
CA TYR A 51 -23.73 10.35 0.77
C TYR A 51 -22.27 10.23 0.30
N THR A 52 -21.39 9.78 1.18
CA THR A 52 -19.99 9.56 0.82
C THR A 52 -19.81 8.34 -0.06
N VAL A 53 -20.49 7.24 0.27
CA VAL A 53 -20.46 6.01 -0.53
C VAL A 53 -20.93 6.30 -1.96
N GLU A 54 -22.08 6.97 -2.11
CA GLU A 54 -22.61 7.38 -3.42
C GLU A 54 -21.63 8.30 -4.17
N PHE A 55 -21.03 9.27 -3.46
CA PHE A 55 -20.03 10.16 -4.04
C PHE A 55 -18.81 9.40 -4.56
N ILE A 56 -18.25 8.49 -3.77
CA ILE A 56 -17.06 7.69 -4.17
C ILE A 56 -17.38 6.86 -5.41
N LYS A 57 -18.52 6.16 -5.43
CA LYS A 57 -18.97 5.37 -6.59
C LYS A 57 -19.06 6.21 -7.86
N ASN A 58 -19.72 7.36 -7.78
CA ASN A 58 -19.89 8.25 -8.94
C ASN A 58 -18.55 8.86 -9.38
N MET A 59 -17.69 9.24 -8.45
CA MET A 59 -16.36 9.79 -8.75
C MET A 59 -15.48 8.74 -9.44
N ASN A 60 -15.37 7.54 -8.87
CA ASN A 60 -14.54 6.48 -9.43
C ASN A 60 -15.03 6.05 -10.81
N LYS A 61 -16.34 5.88 -10.99
CA LYS A 61 -16.90 5.58 -12.31
C LYS A 61 -16.56 6.66 -13.33
N GLY A 62 -16.78 7.94 -13.00
CA GLY A 62 -16.46 9.05 -13.89
C GLY A 62 -14.97 9.19 -14.19
N LEU A 63 -14.09 8.86 -13.22
CA LEU A 63 -12.64 8.85 -13.45
C LEU A 63 -12.23 7.69 -14.37
N GLN A 64 -12.77 6.48 -14.18
CA GLN A 64 -12.48 5.33 -15.05
C GLN A 64 -12.97 5.54 -16.48
N GLU A 65 -14.14 6.17 -16.67
CA GLU A 65 -14.64 6.51 -18.00
C GLU A 65 -13.75 7.54 -18.72
N ARG A 66 -13.25 8.53 -17.99
CA ARG A 66 -12.45 9.62 -18.54
C ARG A 66 -10.95 9.28 -18.65
N HIS A 67 -10.43 8.50 -17.71
CA HIS A 67 -9.03 8.11 -17.58
C HIS A 67 -8.89 6.59 -17.44
N PRO A 68 -9.19 5.80 -18.48
CA PRO A 68 -9.30 4.34 -18.39
C PRO A 68 -7.98 3.62 -18.07
N THR A 69 -6.85 4.32 -18.11
CA THR A 69 -5.52 3.78 -17.76
C THR A 69 -5.05 4.19 -16.37
N ALA A 70 -5.77 5.09 -15.69
CA ALA A 70 -5.40 5.55 -14.37
C ALA A 70 -5.85 4.54 -13.31
N MET A 71 -4.96 4.23 -12.36
CA MET A 71 -5.26 3.36 -11.21
C MET A 71 -5.90 4.16 -10.08
N LEU A 72 -6.99 3.64 -9.53
CA LEU A 72 -7.66 4.18 -8.35
C LEU A 72 -7.40 3.24 -7.17
N ILE A 73 -6.73 3.75 -6.15
CA ILE A 73 -6.26 2.95 -5.01
C ILE A 73 -6.91 3.46 -3.73
N ALA A 74 -7.44 2.55 -2.92
CA ALA A 74 -8.02 2.85 -1.62
C ALA A 74 -7.06 2.51 -0.49
N GLU A 75 -6.91 3.42 0.47
CA GLU A 75 -6.40 3.08 1.80
C GLU A 75 -7.56 2.93 2.77
N ASP A 76 -7.73 1.72 3.28
CA ASP A 76 -8.77 1.43 4.27
C ASP A 76 -8.31 0.33 5.22
N SER A 77 -8.44 0.59 6.52
CA SER A 77 -8.11 -0.34 7.60
C SER A 77 -9.32 -1.09 8.15
N THR A 78 -10.50 -0.90 7.55
CA THR A 78 -11.75 -1.52 8.02
C THR A 78 -12.17 -2.72 7.18
N SER A 79 -13.18 -3.43 7.65
CA SER A 79 -13.82 -4.53 6.94
C SER A 79 -14.96 -4.09 6.01
N TYR A 80 -14.98 -2.81 5.58
CA TYR A 80 -15.99 -2.35 4.62
C TYR A 80 -15.88 -3.19 3.34
N PRO A 81 -16.99 -3.79 2.85
CA PRO A 81 -16.93 -4.75 1.75
C PRO A 81 -16.93 -4.08 0.38
N LYS A 82 -16.48 -4.83 -0.64
CA LYS A 82 -16.60 -4.45 -2.05
C LYS A 82 -15.93 -3.13 -2.41
N ILE A 83 -14.79 -2.83 -1.78
CA ILE A 83 -14.01 -1.62 -2.10
C ILE A 83 -13.50 -1.70 -3.54
N THR A 84 -13.01 -2.86 -3.96
CA THR A 84 -12.45 -3.08 -5.30
C THR A 84 -13.42 -3.73 -6.29
N ALA A 85 -14.65 -4.01 -5.87
CA ALA A 85 -15.65 -4.48 -6.81
C ALA A 85 -16.13 -3.33 -7.72
N PRO A 86 -16.46 -3.61 -9.00
CA PRO A 86 -17.03 -2.62 -9.91
C PRO A 86 -18.33 -1.99 -9.37
N VAL A 87 -18.57 -0.73 -9.75
CA VAL A 87 -19.76 0.03 -9.29
C VAL A 87 -21.05 -0.67 -9.70
N GLU A 88 -21.08 -1.34 -10.86
CA GLU A 88 -22.21 -2.11 -11.39
C GLU A 88 -22.60 -3.30 -10.49
N TYR A 89 -21.66 -3.80 -9.68
CA TYR A 89 -21.89 -4.87 -8.70
C TYR A 89 -21.99 -4.34 -7.26
N ASP A 90 -22.36 -3.06 -7.13
CA ASP A 90 -22.51 -2.37 -5.86
C ASP A 90 -21.19 -2.14 -5.10
N GLY A 91 -20.06 -2.20 -5.80
CA GLY A 91 -18.74 -1.88 -5.27
C GLY A 91 -18.42 -0.38 -5.29
N LEU A 92 -17.29 0.00 -4.68
CA LEU A 92 -16.82 1.39 -4.70
C LEU A 92 -16.05 1.74 -5.99
N GLY A 93 -15.62 0.74 -6.77
CA GLY A 93 -14.94 0.95 -8.05
C GLY A 93 -13.46 1.35 -7.93
N PHE A 94 -12.78 0.99 -6.85
CA PHE A 94 -11.33 1.08 -6.81
C PHE A 94 -10.68 -0.11 -7.52
N ASP A 95 -9.51 0.11 -8.12
CA ASP A 95 -8.74 -0.97 -8.74
C ASP A 95 -8.00 -1.81 -7.70
N TYR A 96 -7.52 -1.17 -6.63
CA TYR A 96 -6.79 -1.84 -5.54
C TYR A 96 -7.11 -1.24 -4.18
N LYS A 97 -6.97 -2.10 -3.16
CA LYS A 97 -7.00 -1.72 -1.74
C LYS A 97 -5.65 -2.05 -1.09
N TRP A 98 -5.08 -1.14 -0.29
CA TRP A 98 -3.92 -1.47 0.53
C TRP A 98 -4.25 -2.57 1.53
N ASP A 99 -3.42 -3.62 1.58
CA ASP A 99 -3.50 -4.66 2.61
C ASP A 99 -2.70 -4.25 3.86
N LEU A 100 -3.30 -3.41 4.68
CA LEU A 100 -2.68 -2.94 5.94
C LEU A 100 -2.57 -4.08 6.96
N GLY A 101 -3.46 -5.08 6.90
CA GLY A 101 -3.40 -6.28 7.75
C GLY A 101 -2.15 -7.08 7.45
N TRP A 102 -1.93 -7.44 6.19
CA TRP A 102 -0.72 -8.13 5.74
C TRP A 102 0.55 -7.36 6.12
N MET A 103 0.56 -6.05 5.90
CA MET A 103 1.71 -5.20 6.20
C MET A 103 2.07 -5.24 7.68
N ASN A 104 1.10 -5.00 8.56
CA ASN A 104 1.32 -4.98 10.00
C ASN A 104 1.79 -6.35 10.52
N ASP A 105 1.10 -7.41 10.14
CA ASP A 105 1.42 -8.78 10.55
C ASP A 105 2.82 -9.20 10.08
N THR A 106 3.16 -8.87 8.83
CA THR A 106 4.47 -9.18 8.25
C THR A 106 5.59 -8.44 8.98
N LEU A 107 5.45 -7.14 9.20
CA LEU A 107 6.45 -6.34 9.91
C LEU A 107 6.61 -6.81 11.37
N ASP A 108 5.54 -7.14 12.04
CA ASP A 108 5.56 -7.68 13.40
C ASP A 108 6.27 -9.04 13.47
N TYR A 109 6.02 -9.92 12.50
CA TYR A 109 6.73 -11.20 12.41
C TYR A 109 8.23 -11.01 12.27
N PHE A 110 8.68 -10.11 11.39
CA PHE A 110 10.11 -9.88 11.15
C PHE A 110 10.81 -9.09 12.27
N ARG A 111 10.08 -8.32 13.08
CA ARG A 111 10.58 -7.72 14.33
C ARG A 111 10.80 -8.73 15.43
N THR A 112 10.02 -9.81 15.42
CA THR A 112 10.10 -10.88 16.42
C THR A 112 11.45 -11.60 16.32
N PRO A 113 12.11 -11.90 17.45
CA PRO A 113 13.35 -12.70 17.46
C PRO A 113 13.16 -14.03 16.74
N PRO A 114 14.13 -14.51 15.92
CA PRO A 114 13.98 -15.72 15.12
C PRO A 114 13.54 -16.97 15.88
N TRP A 115 14.02 -17.15 17.12
CA TRP A 115 13.67 -18.29 17.97
C TRP A 115 12.25 -18.26 18.51
N GLU A 116 11.57 -17.12 18.48
CA GLU A 116 10.17 -16.99 18.88
C GLU A 116 9.20 -17.08 17.71
N ARG A 117 9.68 -16.96 16.46
CA ARG A 117 8.84 -16.90 15.25
C ARG A 117 7.99 -18.13 15.01
N CYS A 118 8.43 -19.30 15.51
CA CYS A 118 7.62 -20.52 15.43
C CYS A 118 6.25 -20.38 16.11
N ASN A 119 6.13 -19.50 17.10
CA ASN A 119 4.87 -19.21 17.79
C ASN A 119 4.01 -18.15 17.07
N HIS A 120 4.55 -17.49 16.04
CA HIS A 120 3.95 -16.34 15.35
C HIS A 120 3.76 -16.56 13.83
N TYR A 121 3.98 -17.78 13.31
CA TYR A 121 3.89 -18.04 11.88
C TYR A 121 2.51 -17.71 11.27
N HIS A 122 1.44 -17.72 12.10
CA HIS A 122 0.10 -17.33 11.68
C HIS A 122 0.06 -15.91 11.11
N LYS A 123 0.94 -15.01 11.52
CA LYS A 123 1.04 -13.64 10.97
C LYS A 123 1.43 -13.64 9.48
N LEU A 124 2.15 -14.65 9.00
CA LEU A 124 2.47 -14.78 7.58
C LEU A 124 1.35 -15.44 6.76
N THR A 125 0.46 -16.16 7.39
CA THR A 125 -0.57 -16.95 6.69
C THR A 125 -1.98 -16.38 6.82
N PHE A 126 -2.22 -15.49 7.78
CA PHE A 126 -3.56 -14.98 8.07
C PHE A 126 -4.17 -14.22 6.89
N SER A 127 -3.38 -13.45 6.15
CA SER A 127 -3.84 -12.73 4.96
C SER A 127 -4.48 -13.64 3.90
N MET A 128 -4.06 -14.90 3.83
CA MET A 128 -4.64 -15.88 2.89
C MET A 128 -6.10 -16.22 3.21
N ALA A 129 -6.56 -15.97 4.45
CA ALA A 129 -7.96 -16.20 4.83
C ALA A 129 -8.93 -15.18 4.19
N TYR A 130 -8.45 -14.00 3.83
CA TYR A 130 -9.28 -12.94 3.25
C TYR A 130 -8.79 -12.46 1.87
N PHE A 131 -7.73 -13.04 1.35
CA PHE A 131 -7.06 -12.63 0.12
C PHE A 131 -8.02 -12.45 -1.08
N TYR A 132 -9.06 -13.27 -1.20
CA TYR A 132 -10.02 -13.21 -2.30
C TYR A 132 -11.14 -12.18 -2.11
N ASN A 133 -11.18 -11.47 -0.97
CA ASN A 133 -12.27 -10.52 -0.70
C ASN A 133 -12.12 -9.22 -1.50
N GLU A 134 -10.88 -8.82 -1.81
CA GLU A 134 -10.54 -7.58 -2.51
C GLU A 134 -9.34 -7.79 -3.44
N LEU A 135 -9.11 -6.86 -4.35
CA LEU A 135 -7.87 -6.79 -5.13
C LEU A 135 -6.82 -6.03 -4.30
N PHE A 136 -5.96 -6.78 -3.62
CA PHE A 136 -5.02 -6.20 -2.67
C PHE A 136 -3.72 -5.72 -3.31
N LEU A 137 -3.19 -4.62 -2.74
CA LEU A 137 -1.85 -4.10 -2.95
C LEU A 137 -1.11 -4.17 -1.63
N LEU A 138 0.07 -4.80 -1.62
CA LEU A 138 0.92 -5.01 -0.44
C LEU A 138 1.80 -3.78 -0.21
N PRO A 139 1.52 -2.92 0.81
CA PRO A 139 2.16 -1.63 0.91
C PRO A 139 3.36 -1.63 1.87
N PHE A 140 4.57 -1.47 1.38
CA PHE A 140 5.65 -0.86 2.15
C PHE A 140 5.79 0.59 1.69
N SER A 141 4.88 1.43 2.16
CA SER A 141 4.71 2.81 1.72
C SER A 141 5.60 3.79 2.47
N HIS A 142 5.47 5.09 2.16
CA HIS A 142 6.09 6.18 2.90
C HIS A 142 5.70 6.18 4.39
N ASP A 143 4.44 5.85 4.71
CA ASP A 143 3.93 5.84 6.09
C ASP A 143 4.74 4.94 7.02
N GLU A 144 5.39 3.90 6.48
CA GLU A 144 6.22 3.00 7.26
C GLU A 144 7.69 3.44 7.34
N ASN A 145 8.05 4.57 6.73
CA ASN A 145 9.42 5.07 6.65
C ASN A 145 9.58 6.51 7.19
N VAL A 146 8.63 7.01 7.98
CA VAL A 146 8.58 8.40 8.47
C VAL A 146 8.15 8.48 9.94
N HIS A 147 8.30 9.65 10.51
CA HIS A 147 7.75 10.05 11.82
C HIS A 147 8.22 9.18 13.01
N GLY A 148 9.48 8.74 13.00
CA GLY A 148 10.04 7.93 14.08
C GLY A 148 9.60 6.47 14.07
N LYS A 149 8.99 6.00 12.97
CA LYS A 149 8.59 4.59 12.81
C LYS A 149 9.75 3.67 12.45
N ALA A 150 10.91 4.21 12.12
CA ALA A 150 12.07 3.55 11.52
C ALA A 150 11.81 3.08 10.08
N THR A 151 12.86 2.81 9.29
CA THR A 151 12.71 2.29 7.92
C THR A 151 12.44 0.79 7.93
N ILE A 152 12.04 0.23 6.77
CA ILE A 152 11.76 -1.21 6.67
C ILE A 152 12.94 -2.05 7.14
N ILE A 153 14.17 -1.71 6.72
CA ILE A 153 15.35 -2.47 7.16
C ILE A 153 15.64 -2.30 8.66
N GLN A 154 15.42 -1.10 9.21
CA GLN A 154 15.63 -0.88 10.65
C GLN A 154 14.67 -1.68 11.52
N LYS A 155 13.46 -1.94 11.02
CA LYS A 155 12.44 -2.76 11.71
C LYS A 155 12.83 -4.23 11.83
N MET A 156 13.76 -4.72 11.00
CA MET A 156 14.22 -6.11 11.05
C MET A 156 14.95 -6.40 12.36
N TYR A 157 14.74 -7.62 12.87
CA TYR A 157 15.50 -8.11 14.04
C TYR A 157 16.97 -8.28 13.69
N GLY A 158 17.85 -8.08 14.70
CA GLY A 158 19.28 -8.36 14.59
C GLY A 158 20.17 -7.12 14.45
N ASP A 159 21.45 -7.36 14.29
CA ASP A 159 22.47 -6.34 14.03
C ASP A 159 22.42 -5.86 12.56
N TYR A 160 23.39 -5.02 12.18
CA TYR A 160 23.43 -4.43 10.84
C TYR A 160 23.42 -5.48 9.71
N GLU A 161 24.24 -6.51 9.81
CA GLU A 161 24.35 -7.55 8.77
C GLU A 161 23.12 -8.48 8.78
N GLU A 162 22.68 -8.88 9.96
CA GLU A 162 21.51 -9.73 10.15
C GLU A 162 20.23 -9.09 9.58
N LYS A 163 20.09 -7.75 9.72
CA LYS A 163 18.96 -7.01 9.13
C LYS A 163 18.85 -7.18 7.62
N PHE A 164 19.96 -7.20 6.88
CA PHE A 164 19.93 -7.44 5.44
C PHE A 164 19.48 -8.85 5.09
N MET A 165 19.89 -9.85 5.85
CA MET A 165 19.42 -11.24 5.66
C MET A 165 17.92 -11.36 5.91
N GLN A 166 17.43 -10.75 7.00
CA GLN A 166 16.00 -10.69 7.32
C GLN A 166 15.20 -9.96 6.23
N CYS A 167 15.71 -8.83 5.76
CA CYS A 167 15.08 -8.02 4.75
C CYS A 167 14.97 -8.75 3.40
N ARG A 168 15.99 -9.53 3.02
CA ARG A 168 15.90 -10.41 1.84
C ARG A 168 14.77 -11.43 1.95
N ALA A 169 14.62 -12.06 3.11
CA ALA A 169 13.53 -13.00 3.35
C ALA A 169 12.15 -12.32 3.29
N LEU A 170 12.03 -11.13 3.90
CA LEU A 170 10.81 -10.31 3.85
C LEU A 170 10.42 -9.97 2.41
N TYR A 171 11.36 -9.49 1.59
CA TYR A 171 11.05 -9.15 0.19
C TYR A 171 10.78 -10.39 -0.66
N MET A 172 11.48 -11.51 -0.42
CA MET A 172 11.11 -12.76 -1.09
C MET A 172 9.67 -13.15 -0.79
N TYR A 173 9.27 -13.08 0.48
CA TYR A 173 7.89 -13.34 0.90
C TYR A 173 6.92 -12.36 0.22
N MET A 174 7.18 -11.06 0.24
CA MET A 174 6.34 -10.05 -0.41
C MET A 174 6.17 -10.35 -1.90
N TYR A 175 7.26 -10.60 -2.64
CA TYR A 175 7.21 -10.80 -4.08
C TYR A 175 6.56 -12.12 -4.50
N THR A 176 6.52 -13.11 -3.63
CA THR A 176 5.86 -14.41 -3.87
C THR A 176 4.45 -14.49 -3.27
N HIS A 177 4.07 -13.57 -2.39
CA HIS A 177 2.72 -13.47 -1.84
C HIS A 177 1.75 -12.93 -2.90
N PRO A 178 0.49 -13.40 -2.97
CA PRO A 178 -0.54 -12.81 -3.83
C PRO A 178 -0.75 -11.32 -3.57
N GLY A 179 -1.16 -10.58 -4.60
CA GLY A 179 -1.39 -9.13 -4.55
C GLY A 179 -0.33 -8.32 -5.29
N LYS A 180 -0.66 -7.07 -5.63
CA LYS A 180 0.28 -6.13 -6.26
C LYS A 180 1.28 -5.62 -5.22
N LYS A 181 2.44 -5.15 -5.68
CA LYS A 181 3.55 -4.76 -4.80
C LYS A 181 3.73 -3.25 -4.81
N LEU A 182 3.77 -2.64 -3.64
CA LEU A 182 4.15 -1.24 -3.45
C LEU A 182 5.41 -1.19 -2.58
N ASN A 183 6.52 -0.75 -3.15
CA ASN A 183 7.76 -0.55 -2.43
C ASN A 183 8.19 0.90 -2.56
N PHE A 184 8.23 1.63 -1.44
CA PHE A 184 8.56 3.04 -1.43
C PHE A 184 10.06 3.26 -1.62
N MET A 185 10.42 4.40 -2.25
CA MET A 185 11.81 4.76 -2.57
C MET A 185 12.73 4.70 -1.36
N GLY A 186 13.95 4.17 -1.54
CA GLY A 186 14.94 3.96 -0.50
C GLY A 186 14.92 2.56 0.12
N ASN A 187 13.76 1.91 0.12
CA ASN A 187 13.63 0.55 0.63
C ASN A 187 14.44 -0.47 -0.20
N GLU A 188 14.54 -0.25 -1.52
CA GLU A 188 15.19 -1.16 -2.48
C GLU A 188 16.72 -1.27 -2.32
N PHE A 189 17.34 -0.32 -1.63
CA PHE A 189 18.77 -0.38 -1.30
C PHE A 189 19.04 -0.33 0.20
N GLY A 190 17.98 -0.50 1.02
CA GLY A 190 18.09 -0.62 2.47
C GLY A 190 18.53 0.67 3.15
N GLN A 191 17.92 1.80 2.78
CA GLN A 191 18.19 3.08 3.42
C GLN A 191 17.81 3.02 4.90
N PHE A 192 18.74 3.45 5.78
CA PHE A 192 18.50 3.50 7.22
C PHE A 192 17.89 4.81 7.68
N ARG A 193 18.14 5.90 6.98
CA ARG A 193 17.50 7.19 7.30
C ARG A 193 16.02 7.16 6.85
N GLU A 194 15.14 7.62 7.71
CA GLU A 194 13.75 7.83 7.34
C GLU A 194 13.63 8.80 6.17
N TRP A 195 12.57 8.66 5.38
CA TRP A 195 12.30 9.55 4.27
C TRP A 195 12.02 10.97 4.76
N ASP A 196 12.58 11.95 4.05
CA ASP A 196 12.45 13.38 4.31
C ASP A 196 12.30 14.09 2.96
N GLU A 197 11.20 14.78 2.76
CA GLU A 197 10.88 15.49 1.51
C GLU A 197 11.84 16.64 1.18
N ASN A 198 12.63 17.10 2.15
CA ASN A 198 13.61 18.17 1.98
C ASN A 198 15.01 17.66 1.63
N ARG A 199 15.20 16.34 1.51
CA ARG A 199 16.48 15.71 1.26
C ARG A 199 16.40 14.64 0.20
N GLU A 200 17.42 14.52 -0.63
CA GLU A 200 17.56 13.39 -1.53
C GLU A 200 17.79 12.07 -0.77
N GLN A 201 17.61 10.94 -1.46
CA GLN A 201 17.92 9.62 -0.93
C GLN A 201 19.43 9.48 -0.72
N ASP A 202 19.84 8.65 0.24
CA ASP A 202 21.25 8.44 0.60
C ASP A 202 21.95 7.50 -0.43
N TRP A 203 22.01 7.94 -1.69
CA TRP A 203 22.56 7.13 -2.81
C TRP A 203 24.02 6.68 -2.59
N GLU A 204 24.79 7.44 -1.81
CA GLU A 204 26.19 7.13 -1.47
C GLU A 204 26.33 5.81 -0.71
N ILE A 205 25.30 5.33 0.00
CA ILE A 205 25.39 4.05 0.72
C ILE A 205 25.53 2.85 -0.22
N LEU A 206 25.22 3.00 -1.51
CA LEU A 206 25.48 1.97 -2.52
C LEU A 206 26.97 1.67 -2.73
N HIS A 207 27.89 2.51 -2.24
CA HIS A 207 29.32 2.19 -2.20
C HIS A 207 29.65 1.11 -1.16
N TYR A 208 28.79 0.84 -0.19
CA TYR A 208 28.97 -0.25 0.75
C TYR A 208 28.50 -1.57 0.14
N PRO A 209 29.35 -2.62 0.12
CA PRO A 209 29.06 -3.87 -0.58
C PRO A 209 27.73 -4.54 -0.20
N ILE A 210 27.31 -4.42 1.06
CA ILE A 210 26.08 -5.05 1.56
C ILE A 210 24.82 -4.36 1.00
N HIS A 211 24.83 -3.02 0.86
CA HIS A 211 23.74 -2.25 0.25
C HIS A 211 23.66 -2.51 -1.26
N ASP A 212 24.80 -2.50 -1.96
CA ASP A 212 24.86 -2.81 -3.39
C ASP A 212 24.37 -4.24 -3.68
N ALA A 213 24.80 -5.22 -2.87
CA ALA A 213 24.33 -6.59 -3.00
C ALA A 213 22.82 -6.73 -2.73
N PHE A 214 22.30 -5.99 -1.76
CA PHE A 214 20.87 -5.96 -1.46
C PHE A 214 20.07 -5.31 -2.62
N HIS A 215 20.53 -4.19 -3.14
CA HIS A 215 19.91 -3.52 -4.28
C HIS A 215 19.88 -4.44 -5.52
N LYS A 216 20.99 -5.11 -5.84
CA LYS A 216 21.05 -6.11 -6.92
C LYS A 216 20.06 -7.25 -6.70
N TYR A 217 19.92 -7.72 -5.46
CA TYR A 217 18.93 -8.74 -5.10
C TYR A 217 17.50 -8.25 -5.35
N ILE A 218 17.12 -7.05 -4.89
CA ILE A 218 15.79 -6.48 -5.12
C ILE A 218 15.51 -6.35 -6.62
N LYS A 219 16.48 -5.86 -7.40
CA LYS A 219 16.37 -5.78 -8.86
C LYS A 219 16.10 -7.14 -9.50
N GLN A 220 16.78 -8.20 -9.03
CA GLN A 220 16.61 -9.56 -9.56
C GLN A 220 15.24 -10.12 -9.25
N ILE A 221 14.78 -10.07 -7.99
CA ILE A 221 13.46 -10.60 -7.62
C ILE A 221 12.33 -9.83 -8.27
N SER A 222 12.45 -8.51 -8.42
CA SER A 222 11.51 -7.68 -9.14
C SER A 222 11.43 -8.08 -10.63
N GLY A 223 12.59 -8.28 -11.27
CA GLY A 223 12.64 -8.77 -12.65
C GLY A 223 11.99 -10.15 -12.83
N ILE A 224 12.20 -11.06 -11.88
CA ILE A 224 11.54 -12.37 -11.87
C ILE A 224 10.02 -12.19 -11.73
N CYS A 225 9.58 -11.36 -10.79
CA CYS A 225 8.15 -11.08 -10.61
C CYS A 225 7.52 -10.55 -11.90
N CYS A 226 8.11 -9.54 -12.54
CA CYS A 226 7.60 -8.96 -13.78
C CYS A 226 7.62 -9.95 -14.97
N SER A 227 8.53 -10.93 -14.98
CA SER A 227 8.66 -11.91 -16.08
C SER A 227 7.77 -13.14 -15.92
N ARG A 228 7.17 -13.36 -14.74
CA ARG A 228 6.39 -14.56 -14.41
C ARG A 228 4.94 -14.20 -14.12
N LYS A 229 4.03 -14.52 -15.05
CA LYS A 229 2.60 -14.26 -14.92
C LYS A 229 2.03 -14.70 -13.54
N ALA A 230 2.45 -15.86 -13.05
CA ALA A 230 1.99 -16.38 -11.75
C ALA A 230 2.31 -15.49 -10.53
N LEU A 231 3.18 -14.49 -10.69
CA LEU A 231 3.59 -13.60 -9.60
C LEU A 231 3.03 -12.18 -9.71
N HIS A 232 2.41 -11.81 -10.85
CA HIS A 232 1.93 -10.44 -11.08
C HIS A 232 0.55 -10.35 -11.73
N CYS A 233 -0.10 -11.48 -12.01
CA CYS A 233 -1.48 -11.52 -12.51
C CYS A 233 -2.50 -11.43 -11.39
#